data_346902aa8324f26ed6c94e486c9bf714
#
_entry.id   346902aa8324f26ed6c94e486c9bf714
#
_cell.length_a   1.000
_cell.length_b   1.000
_cell.length_c   1.000
_cell.angle_alpha   90.00
_cell.angle_beta   90.00
_cell.angle_gamma   90.00
#
_symmetry.space_group_name_H-M   'P 1'
#
loop_
_entity.id
_entity.type
_entity.pdbx_description
1 polymer ?
#
loop_
_entity_poly.entity_id
_entity_poly.type
_entity_poly.pdbx_seq_one_letter_code
_entity_poly.pdbx_strand_id
1 'polypeptide(L)'
;MRHRTRGTAARLGSASLLLLAAIAAGAAEFDPQDYLTGDWGGLRSRLHDDGVDLQLAYFAEPAYNAAGGDRQLARYADQITADASFDLEKLFRWPQAIFKITLTDRNGDNLSADANLHTLNEVQEVYGRGNILRLTELSYEQVLFGGTLDVKLGRLGVGGSFYNWSCQFMNLTFCGELPGNIVSTWYNWPVSQWGTRLRLRLNEDVRIEAGAYQINPSNLENRYGTSLTFSGGIGWMIPLEFDWSPMLGPAQRPGTYRFGGWYDTSRQPDVFLAANGGPQVLNPTVPPLLRNAESGFYLNAQQQLTGSSANSRNLSVFFNWVEADHNTATISELLSAGLFYTGP
;
A
#
# COMPACT_ATOMS: atom_id res chain seq x y z
N MET A 1 -19.92 -37.97 38.68
CA MET A 1 -20.40 -37.22 37.52
C MET A 1 -19.87 -35.77 37.63
N ARG A 2 -18.82 -35.46 36.87
CA ARG A 2 -18.28 -34.08 36.78
C ARG A 2 -18.41 -33.64 35.32
N HIS A 3 -19.32 -32.73 35.08
CA HIS A 3 -19.50 -32.06 33.80
C HIS A 3 -18.30 -31.09 33.57
N ARG A 4 -17.52 -31.35 32.56
CA ARG A 4 -16.55 -30.38 31.99
C ARG A 4 -17.26 -29.54 30.95
N THR A 5 -17.55 -28.28 31.28
CA THR A 5 -17.92 -27.26 30.30
C THR A 5 -16.65 -26.85 29.53
N ARG A 6 -16.60 -27.18 28.25
CA ARG A 6 -15.61 -26.61 27.30
C ARG A 6 -16.05 -25.20 26.96
N GLY A 7 -15.33 -24.20 27.47
CA GLY A 7 -15.44 -22.83 27.02
C GLY A 7 -14.82 -22.71 25.63
N THR A 8 -15.63 -22.39 24.64
CA THR A 8 -15.21 -21.96 23.31
C THR A 8 -14.70 -20.51 23.44
N ALA A 9 -13.39 -20.35 23.51
CA ALA A 9 -12.76 -19.03 23.35
C ALA A 9 -12.85 -18.66 21.87
N ALA A 10 -13.68 -17.67 21.55
CA ALA A 10 -13.69 -17.05 20.23
C ALA A 10 -12.30 -16.42 19.97
N ARG A 11 -11.55 -17.02 19.07
CA ARG A 11 -10.34 -16.43 18.54
C ARG A 11 -10.75 -15.31 17.59
N LEU A 12 -10.68 -14.07 18.05
CA LEU A 12 -10.64 -12.90 17.18
C LEU A 12 -9.29 -12.95 16.46
N GLY A 13 -9.29 -13.57 15.29
CA GLY A 13 -8.16 -13.59 14.39
C GLY A 13 -7.90 -12.18 13.90
N SER A 14 -6.71 -11.68 14.18
CA SER A 14 -6.19 -10.45 13.58
C SER A 14 -6.05 -10.69 12.07
N ALA A 15 -7.05 -10.30 11.28
CA ALA A 15 -7.01 -10.28 9.83
C ALA A 15 -6.11 -9.11 9.42
N SER A 16 -4.80 -9.31 9.56
CA SER A 16 -3.80 -8.38 9.06
C SER A 16 -3.69 -8.52 7.54
N LEU A 17 -3.61 -7.38 6.86
CA LEU A 17 -3.31 -7.20 5.43
C LEU A 17 -2.12 -8.07 4.95
N LEU A 18 -2.34 -9.32 4.66
CA LEU A 18 -1.36 -10.26 4.10
C LEU A 18 -1.72 -10.67 2.67
N LEU A 19 -2.25 -9.75 1.85
CA LEU A 19 -2.76 -10.11 0.53
C LEU A 19 -1.91 -9.66 -0.66
N LEU A 20 -0.67 -9.24 -0.50
CA LEU A 20 0.18 -8.82 -1.63
C LEU A 20 1.52 -9.56 -1.76
N ALA A 21 1.74 -10.64 -1.00
CA ALA A 21 2.99 -11.42 -1.07
C ALA A 21 2.82 -12.85 -1.59
N ALA A 22 1.69 -13.21 -2.22
CA ALA A 22 1.28 -14.60 -2.37
C ALA A 22 1.58 -15.26 -3.73
N ILE A 23 2.63 -14.88 -4.45
CA ILE A 23 3.05 -15.66 -5.63
C ILE A 23 4.47 -16.23 -5.51
N ALA A 24 5.05 -16.33 -4.31
CA ALA A 24 6.39 -16.92 -4.21
C ALA A 24 6.80 -17.50 -2.86
N ALA A 25 5.98 -17.44 -1.85
CA ALA A 25 6.05 -18.37 -0.72
C ALA A 25 4.86 -19.30 -0.89
N GLY A 26 4.99 -20.59 -0.69
CA GLY A 26 3.91 -21.55 -0.90
C GLY A 26 2.58 -20.94 -0.48
N ALA A 27 1.66 -20.79 -1.41
CA ALA A 27 0.39 -20.13 -1.18
C ALA A 27 -0.18 -20.68 0.12
N ALA A 28 -0.54 -19.78 1.06
CA ALA A 28 -1.25 -20.19 2.26
C ALA A 28 -2.45 -21.01 1.77
N GLU A 29 -2.60 -22.23 2.29
CA GLU A 29 -3.70 -23.11 1.91
C GLU A 29 -5.01 -22.36 2.11
N PHE A 30 -5.85 -22.31 1.09
CA PHE A 30 -7.14 -21.65 1.17
C PHE A 30 -7.98 -22.29 2.26
N ASP A 31 -8.31 -21.53 3.31
CA ASP A 31 -9.22 -21.96 4.37
C ASP A 31 -10.43 -21.01 4.42
N PRO A 32 -11.63 -21.46 4.08
CA PRO A 32 -12.83 -20.63 4.17
C PRO A 32 -13.16 -20.18 5.60
N GLN A 33 -12.55 -20.76 6.63
CA GLN A 33 -12.72 -20.33 8.03
C GLN A 33 -11.95 -19.03 8.36
N ASP A 34 -11.01 -18.62 7.51
CA ASP A 34 -10.32 -17.33 7.64
C ASP A 34 -11.22 -16.14 7.30
N TYR A 35 -12.40 -16.42 6.72
CA TYR A 35 -13.37 -15.39 6.31
C TYR A 35 -14.54 -15.31 7.30
N LEU A 36 -14.89 -14.09 7.70
CA LEU A 36 -16.00 -13.83 8.64
C LEU A 36 -17.31 -14.50 8.20
N THR A 37 -17.58 -14.56 6.91
CA THR A 37 -18.80 -15.16 6.33
C THR A 37 -18.67 -16.65 6.01
N GLY A 38 -17.51 -17.26 6.28
CA GLY A 38 -17.24 -18.68 6.05
C GLY A 38 -17.35 -19.10 4.59
N ASP A 39 -17.74 -20.35 4.37
CA ASP A 39 -17.70 -21.03 3.06
C ASP A 39 -18.98 -20.90 2.22
N TRP A 40 -20.00 -20.17 2.69
CA TRP A 40 -21.30 -20.01 1.98
C TRP A 40 -21.95 -21.34 1.57
N GLY A 41 -21.87 -22.34 2.44
CA GLY A 41 -22.35 -23.69 2.13
C GLY A 41 -21.54 -24.44 1.05
N GLY A 42 -20.25 -24.20 0.97
CA GLY A 42 -19.34 -24.81 0.00
C GLY A 42 -19.22 -24.02 -1.32
N LEU A 43 -19.86 -22.85 -1.45
CA LEU A 43 -19.77 -22.07 -2.68
C LEU A 43 -18.42 -21.37 -2.82
N ARG A 44 -17.88 -20.81 -1.72
CA ARG A 44 -16.57 -20.14 -1.74
C ARG A 44 -15.45 -21.12 -2.13
N SER A 45 -15.44 -22.32 -1.53
CA SER A 45 -14.48 -23.36 -1.89
C SER A 45 -14.60 -23.78 -3.36
N ARG A 46 -15.80 -23.96 -3.88
CA ARG A 46 -16.00 -24.28 -5.31
C ARG A 46 -15.51 -23.16 -6.22
N LEU A 47 -15.80 -21.89 -5.92
CA LEU A 47 -15.31 -20.75 -6.71
C LEU A 47 -13.79 -20.71 -6.71
N HIS A 48 -13.15 -20.91 -5.54
CA HIS A 48 -11.70 -21.00 -5.44
C HIS A 48 -11.11 -22.13 -6.28
N ASP A 49 -11.69 -23.32 -6.20
CA ASP A 49 -11.27 -24.48 -7.00
C ASP A 49 -11.41 -24.23 -8.49
N ASP A 50 -12.45 -23.52 -8.89
CA ASP A 50 -12.71 -23.09 -10.27
C ASP A 50 -11.85 -21.90 -10.73
N GLY A 51 -11.08 -21.28 -9.81
CA GLY A 51 -10.16 -20.18 -10.11
C GLY A 51 -10.76 -18.78 -9.92
N VAL A 52 -11.79 -18.63 -9.07
CA VAL A 52 -12.40 -17.34 -8.74
C VAL A 52 -12.34 -17.10 -7.24
N ASP A 53 -11.59 -16.09 -6.81
CA ASP A 53 -11.53 -15.65 -5.43
C ASP A 53 -12.24 -14.31 -5.26
N LEU A 54 -13.19 -14.26 -4.32
CA LEU A 54 -13.94 -13.05 -3.98
C LEU A 54 -13.68 -12.66 -2.53
N GLN A 55 -13.31 -11.40 -2.31
CA GLN A 55 -13.09 -10.87 -0.99
C GLN A 55 -13.83 -9.55 -0.80
N LEU A 56 -14.41 -9.37 0.38
CA LEU A 56 -14.95 -8.11 0.86
C LEU A 56 -14.29 -7.80 2.21
N ALA A 57 -13.66 -6.64 2.32
CA ALA A 57 -13.02 -6.19 3.55
C ALA A 57 -13.62 -4.86 4.00
N TYR A 58 -13.72 -4.68 5.30
CA TYR A 58 -14.17 -3.46 5.94
C TYR A 58 -13.15 -3.02 6.98
N PHE A 59 -12.72 -1.77 6.89
CA PHE A 59 -11.80 -1.13 7.82
C PHE A 59 -12.48 0.10 8.42
N ALA A 60 -12.30 0.31 9.71
CA ALA A 60 -12.88 1.43 10.44
C ALA A 60 -11.84 2.07 11.35
N GLU A 61 -11.76 3.39 11.32
CA GLU A 61 -10.82 4.18 12.09
C GLU A 61 -11.55 5.26 12.92
N PRO A 62 -12.18 4.88 14.06
CA PRO A 62 -12.63 5.86 15.02
C PRO A 62 -11.42 6.53 15.69
N ALA A 63 -11.40 7.85 15.76
CA ALA A 63 -10.33 8.62 16.38
C ALA A 63 -10.88 9.76 17.23
N TYR A 64 -10.20 10.07 18.35
CA TYR A 64 -10.55 11.14 19.26
C TYR A 64 -9.35 12.02 19.58
N ASN A 65 -9.49 13.33 19.40
CA ASN A 65 -8.49 14.30 19.85
C ASN A 65 -8.73 14.66 21.30
N ALA A 66 -7.90 14.13 22.19
CA ALA A 66 -8.00 14.36 23.64
C ALA A 66 -7.35 15.67 24.09
N ALA A 67 -6.31 16.16 23.36
CA ALA A 67 -5.57 17.39 23.70
C ALA A 67 -4.83 17.92 22.47
N GLY A 68 -4.58 19.23 22.46
CA GLY A 68 -3.96 19.94 21.34
C GLY A 68 -4.94 20.25 20.22
N GLY A 69 -4.45 20.93 19.16
CA GLY A 69 -5.32 21.47 18.11
C GLY A 69 -6.28 22.54 18.63
N ASP A 70 -7.25 22.91 17.81
CA ASP A 70 -8.26 23.92 18.18
C ASP A 70 -9.49 23.32 18.84
N ARG A 71 -9.78 22.03 18.60
CA ARG A 71 -10.98 21.36 19.07
C ARG A 71 -10.74 19.94 19.55
N GLN A 72 -11.36 19.58 20.68
CA GLN A 72 -11.45 18.22 21.18
C GLN A 72 -12.72 17.57 20.64
N LEU A 73 -12.58 16.63 19.73
CA LEU A 73 -13.72 15.98 19.08
C LEU A 73 -13.35 14.57 18.58
N ALA A 74 -14.37 13.77 18.32
CA ALA A 74 -14.24 12.47 17.69
C ALA A 74 -14.59 12.54 16.20
N ARG A 75 -13.91 11.75 15.41
CA ARG A 75 -14.21 11.51 14.00
C ARG A 75 -14.14 10.03 13.67
N TYR A 76 -14.80 9.68 12.60
CA TYR A 76 -14.88 8.32 12.11
C TYR A 76 -14.64 8.31 10.62
N ALA A 77 -13.76 7.45 10.16
CA ALA A 77 -13.55 7.17 8.76
C ALA A 77 -13.60 5.65 8.53
N ASP A 78 -14.04 5.23 7.35
CA ASP A 78 -14.07 3.83 6.98
C ASP A 78 -13.75 3.57 5.51
N GLN A 79 -13.47 2.31 5.24
CA GLN A 79 -13.19 1.81 3.89
C GLN A 79 -13.85 0.45 3.69
N ILE A 80 -14.57 0.31 2.58
CA ILE A 80 -15.01 -0.98 2.05
C ILE A 80 -14.16 -1.30 0.83
N THR A 81 -13.61 -2.50 0.78
CA THR A 81 -12.86 -2.99 -0.38
C THR A 81 -13.50 -4.26 -0.89
N ALA A 82 -13.87 -4.28 -2.18
CA ALA A 82 -14.33 -5.47 -2.90
C ALA A 82 -13.25 -5.89 -3.89
N ASP A 83 -12.83 -7.14 -3.80
CA ASP A 83 -11.74 -7.72 -4.59
C ASP A 83 -12.21 -8.98 -5.30
N ALA A 84 -11.89 -9.10 -6.60
CA ALA A 84 -12.11 -10.30 -7.38
C ALA A 84 -10.82 -10.68 -8.12
N SER A 85 -10.33 -11.88 -7.88
CA SER A 85 -9.15 -12.46 -8.52
C SER A 85 -9.55 -13.68 -9.34
N PHE A 86 -9.01 -13.77 -10.54
CA PHE A 86 -9.29 -14.81 -11.52
C PHE A 86 -8.00 -15.52 -11.91
N ASP A 87 -7.86 -16.76 -11.51
CA ASP A 87 -6.79 -17.66 -11.94
C ASP A 87 -7.08 -18.13 -13.38
N LEU A 88 -6.34 -17.56 -14.33
CA LEU A 88 -6.57 -17.84 -15.75
C LEU A 88 -6.06 -19.24 -16.15
N GLU A 89 -5.21 -19.87 -15.36
CA GLU A 89 -4.79 -21.25 -15.59
C GLU A 89 -5.96 -22.22 -15.30
N LYS A 90 -6.65 -22.02 -14.19
CA LYS A 90 -7.84 -22.81 -13.84
C LYS A 90 -8.99 -22.57 -14.82
N LEU A 91 -9.26 -21.29 -15.13
CA LEU A 91 -10.40 -20.88 -15.98
C LEU A 91 -10.20 -21.17 -17.46
N PHE A 92 -9.01 -20.91 -17.99
CA PHE A 92 -8.75 -20.90 -19.43
C PHE A 92 -7.52 -21.70 -19.86
N ARG A 93 -6.86 -22.38 -18.92
CA ARG A 93 -5.58 -23.09 -19.12
C ARG A 93 -4.45 -22.16 -19.60
N TRP A 94 -4.49 -20.92 -19.20
CA TRP A 94 -3.44 -19.95 -19.45
C TRP A 94 -2.49 -19.93 -18.25
N PRO A 95 -1.32 -20.57 -18.35
CA PRO A 95 -0.51 -20.94 -17.19
C PRO A 95 0.03 -19.71 -16.47
N GLN A 96 0.00 -19.75 -15.14
CA GLN A 96 0.60 -18.76 -14.25
C GLN A 96 0.15 -17.31 -14.53
N ALA A 97 -1.09 -17.13 -14.94
CA ALA A 97 -1.67 -15.83 -15.23
C ALA A 97 -2.85 -15.52 -14.30
N ILE A 98 -2.92 -14.28 -13.81
CA ILE A 98 -3.98 -13.79 -12.92
C ILE A 98 -4.55 -12.50 -13.51
N PHE A 99 -5.88 -12.39 -13.48
CA PHE A 99 -6.58 -11.13 -13.71
C PHE A 99 -7.25 -10.68 -12.42
N LYS A 100 -7.12 -9.39 -12.06
CA LYS A 100 -7.63 -8.86 -10.81
C LYS A 100 -8.39 -7.56 -10.99
N ILE A 101 -9.48 -7.41 -10.23
CA ILE A 101 -10.28 -6.19 -10.11
C ILE A 101 -10.45 -5.88 -8.63
N THR A 102 -10.12 -4.64 -8.24
CA THR A 102 -10.35 -4.14 -6.88
C THR A 102 -11.08 -2.81 -6.93
N LEU A 103 -12.17 -2.73 -6.18
CA LEU A 103 -12.94 -1.51 -5.93
C LEU A 103 -12.81 -1.13 -4.46
N THR A 104 -12.58 0.15 -4.19
CA THR A 104 -12.47 0.68 -2.83
C THR A 104 -13.38 1.89 -2.67
N ASP A 105 -14.24 1.86 -1.67
CA ASP A 105 -15.08 2.98 -1.26
C ASP A 105 -14.62 3.49 0.10
N ARG A 106 -14.34 4.78 0.21
CA ARG A 106 -13.93 5.45 1.46
C ARG A 106 -14.95 6.48 1.86
N ASN A 107 -15.25 6.55 3.17
CA ASN A 107 -16.21 7.47 3.75
C ASN A 107 -15.73 8.02 5.09
N GLY A 108 -16.33 9.11 5.55
CA GLY A 108 -16.11 9.65 6.90
C GLY A 108 -15.58 11.07 6.94
N ASP A 109 -15.04 11.44 8.10
CA ASP A 109 -14.56 12.79 8.43
C ASP A 109 -13.09 12.76 8.86
N ASN A 110 -12.36 13.84 8.54
CA ASN A 110 -10.93 13.99 8.84
C ASN A 110 -10.70 14.62 10.21
N LEU A 111 -10.24 13.81 11.17
CA LEU A 111 -9.90 14.33 12.51
C LEU A 111 -8.80 15.39 12.46
N SER A 112 -7.75 15.21 11.64
CA SER A 112 -6.62 16.14 11.56
C SER A 112 -7.06 17.52 11.11
N ALA A 113 -7.90 17.59 10.08
CA ALA A 113 -8.45 18.84 9.57
C ALA A 113 -9.48 19.44 10.51
N ASP A 114 -10.45 18.67 10.98
CA ASP A 114 -11.57 19.15 11.77
C ASP A 114 -11.18 19.60 13.18
N ALA A 115 -10.16 18.98 13.78
CA ALA A 115 -9.57 19.40 15.06
C ALA A 115 -8.46 20.44 14.89
N ASN A 116 -8.07 20.76 13.64
CA ASN A 116 -6.95 21.64 13.30
C ASN A 116 -5.67 21.25 14.06
N LEU A 117 -5.24 20.00 13.86
CA LEU A 117 -4.11 19.43 14.61
C LEU A 117 -2.76 19.96 14.12
N HIS A 118 -2.71 20.59 12.94
CA HIS A 118 -1.48 21.05 12.28
C HIS A 118 -0.44 19.93 12.05
N THR A 119 -0.90 18.69 11.91
CA THR A 119 -0.05 17.54 11.58
C THR A 119 0.28 17.54 10.10
N LEU A 120 1.51 17.14 9.74
CA LEU A 120 1.93 17.02 8.33
C LEU A 120 1.24 15.84 7.64
N ASN A 121 0.97 14.77 8.38
CA ASN A 121 0.25 13.58 7.90
C ASN A 121 -1.06 13.37 8.65
N GLU A 122 -2.04 12.76 8.01
CA GLU A 122 -3.35 12.47 8.60
C GLU A 122 -3.26 11.40 9.68
N VAL A 123 -4.08 11.55 10.73
CA VAL A 123 -4.19 10.58 11.83
C VAL A 123 -4.93 9.32 11.35
N GLN A 124 -5.93 9.48 10.47
CA GLN A 124 -6.76 8.40 9.94
C GLN A 124 -6.40 8.15 8.48
N GLU A 125 -5.68 7.06 8.20
CA GLU A 125 -5.17 6.75 6.86
C GLU A 125 -6.28 6.45 5.86
N VAL A 126 -7.37 5.81 6.31
CA VAL A 126 -8.50 5.45 5.43
C VAL A 126 -9.32 6.66 4.97
N TYR A 127 -9.16 7.85 5.59
CA TYR A 127 -9.85 9.05 5.12
C TYR A 127 -9.26 9.59 3.80
N GLY A 128 -7.98 9.43 3.56
CA GLY A 128 -7.26 10.06 2.46
C GLY A 128 -7.81 9.70 1.06
N ARG A 129 -7.65 10.63 0.11
CA ARG A 129 -8.00 10.49 -1.32
C ARG A 129 -9.50 10.57 -1.63
N GLY A 130 -10.30 11.14 -0.74
CA GLY A 130 -11.70 11.52 -0.94
C GLY A 130 -12.72 10.42 -0.60
N ASN A 131 -13.93 10.84 -0.27
CA ASN A 131 -15.08 9.99 0.06
C ASN A 131 -15.77 9.55 -1.23
N ILE A 132 -15.23 8.55 -1.89
CA ILE A 132 -15.75 8.06 -3.17
C ILE A 132 -15.38 6.60 -3.44
N LEU A 133 -16.14 5.99 -4.34
CA LEU A 133 -15.77 4.71 -4.95
C LEU A 133 -14.66 4.89 -5.98
N ARG A 134 -13.58 4.11 -5.84
CA ARG A 134 -12.45 4.08 -6.78
C ARG A 134 -12.22 2.68 -7.35
N LEU A 135 -11.83 2.65 -8.63
CA LEU A 135 -11.17 1.48 -9.22
C LEU A 135 -9.72 1.48 -8.78
N THR A 136 -9.43 0.70 -7.74
CA THR A 136 -8.11 0.66 -7.10
C THR A 136 -7.13 -0.21 -7.87
N GLU A 137 -7.64 -1.29 -8.48
CA GLU A 137 -6.83 -2.16 -9.34
C GLU A 137 -7.68 -2.73 -10.47
N LEU A 138 -7.11 -2.80 -11.67
CA LEU A 138 -7.57 -3.59 -12.80
C LEU A 138 -6.32 -4.09 -13.50
N SER A 139 -5.91 -5.33 -13.22
CA SER A 139 -4.59 -5.80 -13.61
C SER A 139 -4.63 -7.18 -14.27
N TYR A 140 -3.66 -7.38 -15.12
CA TYR A 140 -3.20 -8.65 -15.61
C TYR A 140 -1.77 -8.88 -15.10
N GLU A 141 -1.52 -10.06 -14.53
CA GLU A 141 -0.22 -10.47 -14.02
C GLU A 141 0.15 -11.82 -14.63
N GLN A 142 1.39 -11.94 -15.10
CA GLN A 142 1.92 -13.14 -15.73
C GLN A 142 3.28 -13.49 -15.17
N VAL A 143 3.42 -14.70 -14.66
CA VAL A 143 4.70 -15.27 -14.25
C VAL A 143 5.32 -16.05 -15.42
N LEU A 144 6.59 -15.79 -15.69
CA LEU A 144 7.34 -16.30 -16.82
C LEU A 144 8.63 -16.99 -16.37
N PHE A 145 9.21 -17.81 -17.26
CA PHE A 145 10.51 -18.44 -17.07
C PHE A 145 10.64 -19.22 -15.75
N GLY A 146 9.60 -20.01 -15.42
CA GLY A 146 9.61 -20.84 -14.21
C GLY A 146 9.63 -20.04 -12.90
N GLY A 147 9.02 -18.86 -12.87
CA GLY A 147 8.95 -18.03 -11.67
C GLY A 147 10.04 -16.96 -11.57
N THR A 148 10.93 -16.87 -12.57
CA THR A 148 12.04 -15.90 -12.54
C THR A 148 11.59 -14.48 -12.83
N LEU A 149 10.66 -14.29 -13.79
CA LEU A 149 10.14 -12.98 -14.16
C LEU A 149 8.63 -12.92 -13.94
N ASP A 150 8.17 -11.89 -13.29
CA ASP A 150 6.77 -11.58 -13.09
C ASP A 150 6.47 -10.19 -13.68
N VAL A 151 5.50 -10.15 -14.58
CA VAL A 151 5.06 -8.94 -15.32
C VAL A 151 3.64 -8.63 -14.92
N LYS A 152 3.38 -7.42 -14.43
CA LYS A 152 2.05 -6.93 -14.08
C LYS A 152 1.76 -5.66 -14.86
N LEU A 153 0.57 -5.55 -15.43
CA LEU A 153 0.16 -4.37 -16.20
C LEU A 153 -1.32 -4.05 -16.00
N GLY A 154 -1.69 -2.79 -16.13
CA GLY A 154 -3.06 -2.33 -16.00
C GLY A 154 -3.21 -1.03 -15.23
N ARG A 155 -4.34 -0.88 -14.54
CA ARG A 155 -4.57 0.19 -13.56
C ARG A 155 -4.02 -0.27 -12.22
N LEU A 156 -2.92 0.34 -11.78
CA LEU A 156 -2.13 -0.07 -10.62
C LEU A 156 -1.81 1.14 -9.74
N GLY A 157 -1.78 0.97 -8.43
CA GLY A 157 -1.09 1.90 -7.52
C GLY A 157 0.41 1.60 -7.50
N VAL A 158 1.25 2.62 -7.41
CA VAL A 158 2.72 2.43 -7.29
C VAL A 158 3.04 1.64 -6.03
N GLY A 159 2.47 2.05 -4.90
CA GLY A 159 2.69 1.41 -3.62
C GLY A 159 2.17 -0.02 -3.49
N GLY A 160 1.31 -0.48 -4.40
CA GLY A 160 0.90 -1.88 -4.48
C GLY A 160 2.06 -2.83 -4.84
N SER A 161 3.16 -2.30 -5.32
CA SER A 161 4.36 -3.07 -5.72
C SER A 161 5.62 -2.57 -5.03
N PHE A 162 5.85 -1.25 -4.99
CA PHE A 162 7.06 -0.63 -4.47
C PHE A 162 6.83 -0.11 -3.06
N TYR A 163 7.85 -0.16 -2.21
CA TYR A 163 7.72 0.24 -0.81
C TYR A 163 6.58 -0.48 -0.09
N ASN A 164 6.40 -1.77 -0.34
CA ASN A 164 5.32 -2.54 0.28
C ASN A 164 5.56 -2.71 1.78
N TRP A 165 5.01 -1.78 2.56
CA TRP A 165 5.08 -1.71 4.01
C TRP A 165 3.71 -2.03 4.61
N SER A 166 3.66 -2.85 5.65
CA SER A 166 2.39 -3.16 6.31
C SER A 166 1.87 -1.97 7.12
N CYS A 167 0.58 -1.67 6.96
CA CYS A 167 -0.11 -0.65 7.73
C CYS A 167 -0.49 -1.22 9.10
N GLN A 168 0.38 -1.04 10.08
CA GLN A 168 0.18 -1.49 11.47
C GLN A 168 -0.35 -0.39 12.38
N PHE A 169 -0.37 0.84 11.88
CA PHE A 169 -0.79 2.03 12.62
C PHE A 169 -1.77 2.84 11.79
N MET A 170 -2.73 3.45 12.43
CA MET A 170 -3.71 4.32 11.78
C MET A 170 -3.08 5.59 11.17
N ASN A 171 -2.03 6.13 11.78
CA ASN A 171 -1.39 7.37 11.35
C ASN A 171 -0.51 7.17 10.10
N LEU A 172 -0.68 8.01 9.09
CA LEU A 172 0.07 7.95 7.83
C LEU A 172 1.60 8.07 7.95
N THR A 173 2.12 8.59 9.06
CA THR A 173 3.58 8.59 9.31
C THR A 173 4.12 7.16 9.46
N PHE A 174 3.28 6.20 9.86
CA PHE A 174 3.64 4.82 10.15
C PHE A 174 2.84 3.80 9.34
N CYS A 175 2.07 4.25 8.36
CA CYS A 175 1.19 3.39 7.57
C CYS A 175 1.44 3.56 6.09
N GLY A 176 1.43 2.44 5.37
CA GLY A 176 1.41 2.38 3.92
C GLY A 176 2.72 2.83 3.25
N GLU A 177 2.58 3.25 2.03
CA GLU A 177 3.70 3.61 1.17
C GLU A 177 4.16 5.05 1.47
N LEU A 178 5.13 5.19 2.34
CA LEU A 178 5.60 6.50 2.85
C LEU A 178 6.04 7.48 1.75
N PRO A 179 6.66 7.06 0.61
CA PRO A 179 6.94 7.99 -0.48
C PRO A 179 5.71 8.75 -0.95
N GLY A 180 4.57 8.08 -1.10
CA GLY A 180 3.32 8.71 -1.52
C GLY A 180 2.62 9.54 -0.45
N ASN A 181 3.11 9.54 0.79
CA ASN A 181 2.65 10.43 1.85
C ASN A 181 3.38 11.78 1.83
N ILE A 182 4.50 11.88 1.08
CA ILE A 182 5.29 13.11 0.95
C ILE A 182 5.44 13.59 -0.50
N VAL A 183 5.23 12.72 -1.48
CA VAL A 183 5.33 13.02 -2.93
C VAL A 183 3.96 12.91 -3.59
N SER A 184 3.49 13.99 -4.18
CA SER A 184 2.12 14.08 -4.72
C SER A 184 1.85 13.21 -5.96
N THR A 185 2.90 12.83 -6.70
CA THR A 185 2.85 12.05 -7.94
C THR A 185 3.03 10.55 -7.72
N TRP A 186 3.47 10.15 -6.53
CA TRP A 186 3.43 8.76 -6.10
C TRP A 186 2.03 8.43 -5.58
N TYR A 187 1.20 7.80 -6.43
CA TYR A 187 -0.19 7.52 -6.08
C TYR A 187 -0.30 6.28 -5.21
N ASN A 188 -0.62 6.52 -3.94
CA ASN A 188 -0.91 5.49 -2.96
C ASN A 188 -2.34 4.95 -3.10
N TRP A 189 -2.58 3.81 -2.48
CA TRP A 189 -3.91 3.26 -2.26
C TRP A 189 -4.89 4.34 -1.76
N PRO A 190 -6.13 4.42 -2.29
CA PRO A 190 -6.76 3.56 -3.27
C PRO A 190 -6.68 4.11 -4.72
N VAL A 191 -5.77 5.00 -5.02
CA VAL A 191 -5.64 5.61 -6.35
C VAL A 191 -4.79 4.72 -7.25
N SER A 192 -5.33 4.41 -8.42
CA SER A 192 -4.60 3.68 -9.47
C SER A 192 -4.36 4.53 -10.70
N GLN A 193 -3.38 4.12 -11.49
CA GLN A 193 -2.99 4.73 -12.77
C GLN A 193 -2.56 3.65 -13.76
N TRP A 194 -2.54 3.96 -15.04
CA TRP A 194 -2.01 3.04 -16.03
C TRP A 194 -0.52 2.83 -15.80
N GLY A 195 -0.09 1.58 -15.72
CA GLY A 195 1.29 1.26 -15.44
C GLY A 195 1.64 -0.20 -15.69
N THR A 196 2.92 -0.47 -15.52
CA THR A 196 3.50 -1.81 -15.57
C THR A 196 4.55 -1.96 -14.47
N ARG A 197 4.67 -3.17 -13.97
CA ARG A 197 5.72 -3.60 -13.05
C ARG A 197 6.38 -4.87 -13.60
N LEU A 198 7.70 -4.90 -13.52
CA LEU A 198 8.54 -6.05 -13.77
C LEU A 198 9.20 -6.45 -12.45
N ARG A 199 9.09 -7.71 -12.05
CA ARG A 199 9.76 -8.27 -10.88
C ARG A 199 10.64 -9.42 -11.31
N LEU A 200 11.94 -9.27 -11.10
CA LEU A 200 12.96 -10.28 -11.35
C LEU A 200 13.34 -10.95 -10.04
N ARG A 201 13.10 -12.24 -9.91
CA ARG A 201 13.55 -13.04 -8.79
C ARG A 201 14.94 -13.60 -9.09
N LEU A 202 15.93 -13.18 -8.32
CA LEU A 202 17.31 -13.65 -8.46
C LEU A 202 17.54 -14.97 -7.71
N ASN A 203 16.91 -15.12 -6.55
CA ASN A 203 16.86 -16.33 -5.74
C ASN A 203 15.67 -16.26 -4.77
N GLU A 204 15.58 -17.15 -3.78
CA GLU A 204 14.46 -17.19 -2.83
C GLU A 204 14.34 -15.93 -1.97
N ASP A 205 15.49 -15.29 -1.66
CA ASP A 205 15.55 -14.14 -0.75
C ASP A 205 15.65 -12.80 -1.47
N VAL A 206 16.03 -12.76 -2.76
CA VAL A 206 16.40 -11.51 -3.45
C VAL A 206 15.55 -11.28 -4.68
N ARG A 207 14.97 -10.08 -4.76
CA ARG A 207 14.19 -9.59 -5.90
C ARG A 207 14.65 -8.21 -6.32
N ILE A 208 14.48 -7.90 -7.60
CA ILE A 208 14.60 -6.55 -8.16
C ILE A 208 13.30 -6.24 -8.86
N GLU A 209 12.75 -5.07 -8.58
CA GLU A 209 11.51 -4.60 -9.19
C GLU A 209 11.75 -3.26 -9.91
N ALA A 210 11.18 -3.13 -11.10
CA ALA A 210 11.16 -1.89 -11.86
C ALA A 210 9.75 -1.65 -12.41
N GLY A 211 9.36 -0.39 -12.55
CA GLY A 211 8.04 -0.04 -13.05
C GLY A 211 8.01 1.24 -13.88
N ALA A 212 6.90 1.44 -14.57
CA ALA A 212 6.58 2.69 -15.23
C ALA A 212 5.08 2.95 -15.07
N TYR A 213 4.74 4.09 -14.48
CA TYR A 213 3.35 4.46 -14.14
C TYR A 213 3.04 5.84 -14.68
N GLN A 214 1.95 5.97 -15.42
CA GLN A 214 1.52 7.25 -15.97
C GLN A 214 1.09 8.20 -14.86
N ILE A 215 1.70 9.36 -14.77
CA ILE A 215 1.25 10.43 -13.87
C ILE A 215 0.11 11.17 -14.56
N ASN A 216 -1.08 11.03 -14.02
CA ASN A 216 -2.28 11.72 -14.50
C ASN A 216 -3.04 12.33 -13.32
N PRO A 217 -2.95 13.66 -13.11
CA PRO A 217 -3.60 14.33 -12.00
C PRO A 217 -5.10 14.11 -11.91
N SER A 218 -5.77 13.87 -13.05
CA SER A 218 -7.20 13.58 -13.05
C SER A 218 -7.57 12.34 -12.23
N ASN A 219 -6.65 11.38 -12.05
CA ASN A 219 -6.90 10.19 -11.23
C ASN A 219 -7.12 10.54 -9.74
N LEU A 220 -6.68 11.71 -9.29
CA LEU A 220 -6.90 12.20 -7.92
C LEU A 220 -8.30 12.83 -7.74
N GLU A 221 -8.94 13.27 -8.82
CA GLU A 221 -10.25 13.90 -8.77
C GLU A 221 -11.37 12.89 -8.53
N ASN A 222 -12.36 13.25 -7.71
CA ASN A 222 -13.47 12.37 -7.35
C ASN A 222 -14.26 11.88 -8.57
N ARG A 223 -14.50 12.75 -9.57
CA ARG A 223 -15.26 12.41 -10.79
C ARG A 223 -14.59 11.36 -11.68
N TYR A 224 -13.30 11.06 -11.45
CA TYR A 224 -12.55 10.07 -12.23
C TYR A 224 -12.22 8.80 -11.44
N GLY A 225 -12.85 8.59 -10.27
CA GLY A 225 -12.56 7.47 -9.39
C GLY A 225 -12.57 6.08 -10.05
N THR A 226 -13.47 5.87 -11.02
CA THR A 226 -13.58 4.61 -11.78
C THR A 226 -13.20 4.75 -13.27
N SER A 227 -12.60 5.87 -13.68
CA SER A 227 -12.26 6.14 -15.08
C SER A 227 -11.14 5.25 -15.58
N LEU A 228 -11.28 4.75 -16.80
CA LEU A 228 -10.26 4.00 -17.54
C LEU A 228 -9.54 4.86 -18.59
N THR A 229 -9.74 6.19 -18.58
CA THR A 229 -9.10 7.06 -19.57
C THR A 229 -7.57 6.98 -19.48
N PHE A 230 -6.92 6.94 -20.63
CA PHE A 230 -5.45 7.02 -20.75
C PHE A 230 -4.97 8.45 -21.04
N SER A 231 -5.87 9.33 -21.51
CA SER A 231 -5.55 10.72 -21.84
C SER A 231 -5.34 11.57 -20.57
N GLY A 232 -4.56 12.66 -20.69
CA GLY A 232 -4.30 13.58 -19.58
C GLY A 232 -3.03 13.27 -18.76
N GLY A 233 -2.22 12.31 -19.20
CA GLY A 233 -0.91 12.06 -18.59
C GLY A 233 0.04 13.22 -18.81
N ILE A 234 0.79 13.59 -17.76
CA ILE A 234 1.78 14.68 -17.76
C ILE A 234 3.21 14.20 -17.62
N GLY A 235 3.41 12.91 -17.36
CA GLY A 235 4.71 12.28 -17.17
C GLY A 235 4.58 10.83 -16.72
N TRP A 236 5.71 10.28 -16.30
CA TRP A 236 5.85 8.91 -15.82
C TRP A 236 6.61 8.86 -14.50
N MET A 237 6.06 8.11 -13.55
CA MET A 237 6.76 7.66 -12.35
C MET A 237 7.50 6.37 -12.69
N ILE A 238 8.82 6.34 -12.50
CA ILE A 238 9.70 5.21 -12.83
C ILE A 238 10.40 4.76 -11.53
N PRO A 239 9.79 3.87 -10.75
CA PRO A 239 10.42 3.30 -9.55
C PRO A 239 11.35 2.14 -9.89
N LEU A 240 12.38 1.97 -9.04
CA LEU A 240 13.27 0.82 -8.99
C LEU A 240 13.47 0.42 -7.52
N GLU A 241 13.37 -0.88 -7.22
CA GLU A 241 13.53 -1.41 -5.86
C GLU A 241 14.35 -2.70 -5.86
N PHE A 242 15.23 -2.80 -4.87
CA PHE A 242 15.90 -4.03 -4.45
C PHE A 242 15.26 -4.50 -3.14
N ASP A 243 14.79 -5.74 -3.10
CA ASP A 243 14.21 -6.39 -1.92
C ASP A 243 15.07 -7.59 -1.53
N TRP A 244 15.46 -7.63 -0.25
CA TRP A 244 16.16 -8.74 0.36
C TRP A 244 15.39 -9.21 1.59
N SER A 245 14.88 -10.46 1.53
CA SER A 245 14.00 -11.04 2.55
C SER A 245 14.62 -12.30 3.18
N PRO A 246 15.75 -12.19 3.91
CA PRO A 246 16.48 -13.33 4.45
C PRO A 246 15.87 -13.89 5.71
N MET A 247 16.24 -15.16 5.99
CA MET A 247 16.09 -15.77 7.30
C MET A 247 17.39 -15.62 8.09
N LEU A 248 17.45 -14.77 9.14
CA LEU A 248 18.68 -14.41 9.83
C LEU A 248 18.87 -15.13 11.16
N GLY A 249 20.15 -15.36 11.50
CA GLY A 249 20.60 -15.93 12.76
C GLY A 249 20.29 -17.41 12.94
N PRO A 250 20.73 -18.01 14.09
CA PRO A 250 20.51 -19.44 14.35
C PRO A 250 19.03 -19.84 14.46
N ALA A 251 18.16 -18.91 14.84
CA ALA A 251 16.73 -19.14 14.99
C ALA A 251 15.94 -18.89 13.67
N GLN A 252 16.64 -18.65 12.55
CA GLN A 252 16.05 -18.43 11.22
C GLN A 252 14.88 -17.42 11.29
N ARG A 253 15.18 -16.21 11.77
CA ARG A 253 14.17 -15.15 11.94
C ARG A 253 14.00 -14.36 10.65
N PRO A 254 12.76 -14.14 10.17
CA PRO A 254 12.53 -13.39 8.94
C PRO A 254 12.94 -11.92 9.10
N GLY A 255 13.62 -11.41 8.10
CA GLY A 255 13.89 -10.00 7.89
C GLY A 255 13.37 -9.58 6.52
N THR A 256 13.13 -8.28 6.34
CA THR A 256 12.80 -7.68 5.05
C THR A 256 13.52 -6.35 4.96
N TYR A 257 14.32 -6.19 3.91
CA TYR A 257 15.13 -5.00 3.68
C TYR A 257 14.91 -4.54 2.26
N ARG A 258 14.39 -3.32 2.07
CA ARG A 258 14.14 -2.73 0.77
C ARG A 258 14.94 -1.46 0.63
N PHE A 259 15.59 -1.33 -0.49
CA PHE A 259 16.22 -0.10 -0.94
C PHE A 259 15.70 0.23 -2.33
N GLY A 260 15.13 1.41 -2.48
CA GLY A 260 14.55 1.81 -3.75
C GLY A 260 14.65 3.31 -3.98
N GLY A 261 14.21 3.70 -5.16
CA GLY A 261 14.10 5.09 -5.54
C GLY A 261 13.18 5.26 -6.73
N TRP A 262 12.94 6.50 -7.07
CA TRP A 262 12.07 6.83 -8.21
C TRP A 262 12.60 8.02 -9.00
N TYR A 263 12.16 8.08 -10.24
CA TYR A 263 12.33 9.23 -11.12
C TYR A 263 10.97 9.60 -11.72
N ASP A 264 10.52 10.82 -11.47
CA ASP A 264 9.32 11.41 -12.04
C ASP A 264 9.69 12.34 -13.18
N THR A 265 9.19 12.05 -14.38
CA THR A 265 9.48 12.82 -15.59
C THR A 265 8.55 14.03 -15.78
N SER A 266 7.55 14.21 -14.89
CA SER A 266 6.63 15.33 -14.97
C SER A 266 7.25 16.62 -14.43
N ARG A 267 6.67 17.73 -14.81
CA ARG A 267 7.08 19.03 -14.26
C ARG A 267 6.43 19.25 -12.91
N GLN A 268 7.27 19.59 -11.92
CA GLN A 268 6.83 19.85 -10.55
C GLN A 268 7.08 21.32 -10.16
N PRO A 269 6.17 21.93 -9.40
CA PRO A 269 6.38 23.29 -8.89
C PRO A 269 7.50 23.30 -7.85
N ASP A 270 8.41 24.28 -7.96
CA ASP A 270 9.42 24.56 -6.94
C ASP A 270 8.73 25.14 -5.70
N VAL A 271 9.06 24.63 -4.52
CA VAL A 271 8.46 25.07 -3.25
C VAL A 271 9.06 26.38 -2.71
N PHE A 272 10.22 26.80 -3.24
CA PHE A 272 10.95 27.99 -2.77
C PHE A 272 10.95 29.13 -3.76
N LEU A 273 10.98 28.86 -5.07
CA LEU A 273 11.21 29.85 -6.11
C LEU A 273 9.98 30.08 -6.98
N ALA A 274 9.68 31.33 -7.24
CA ALA A 274 8.73 31.76 -8.26
C ALA A 274 9.36 31.73 -9.67
N ALA A 275 8.56 31.76 -10.73
CA ALA A 275 9.01 31.70 -12.12
C ALA A 275 9.95 32.85 -12.53
N ASN A 276 9.93 33.96 -11.78
CA ASN A 276 10.84 35.11 -11.96
C ASN A 276 12.20 34.92 -11.25
N GLY A 277 12.42 33.74 -10.59
CA GLY A 277 13.64 33.43 -9.84
C GLY A 277 13.71 34.01 -8.43
N GLY A 278 12.74 34.79 -8.01
CA GLY A 278 12.64 35.30 -6.63
C GLY A 278 12.00 34.31 -5.67
N PRO A 279 12.14 34.53 -4.33
CA PRO A 279 11.49 33.67 -3.34
C PRO A 279 9.96 33.65 -3.52
N GLN A 280 9.34 32.46 -3.53
CA GLN A 280 7.89 32.29 -3.74
C GLN A 280 7.08 33.04 -2.67
N VAL A 281 7.52 33.03 -1.42
CA VAL A 281 6.87 33.72 -0.31
C VAL A 281 6.76 35.25 -0.50
N LEU A 282 7.71 35.85 -1.23
CA LEU A 282 7.72 37.27 -1.56
C LEU A 282 7.03 37.58 -2.89
N ASN A 283 6.67 36.56 -3.66
CA ASN A 283 6.05 36.66 -4.97
C ASN A 283 4.77 35.82 -5.07
N PRO A 284 3.78 35.97 -4.17
CA PRO A 284 2.65 35.05 -4.06
C PRO A 284 1.71 35.08 -5.28
N THR A 285 1.78 36.10 -6.13
CA THR A 285 1.00 36.21 -7.38
C THR A 285 1.72 35.68 -8.61
N VAL A 286 3.02 35.39 -8.50
CA VAL A 286 3.81 34.80 -9.58
C VAL A 286 3.75 33.28 -9.45
N PRO A 287 3.46 32.52 -10.54
CA PRO A 287 3.47 31.06 -10.47
C PRO A 287 4.82 30.51 -9.98
N PRO A 288 4.84 29.35 -9.33
CA PRO A 288 6.08 28.68 -8.96
C PRO A 288 6.97 28.38 -10.18
N LEU A 289 8.26 28.37 -9.99
CA LEU A 289 9.20 27.85 -10.97
C LEU A 289 8.91 26.37 -11.21
N LEU A 290 8.85 25.95 -12.48
CA LEU A 290 8.65 24.53 -12.80
C LEU A 290 9.99 23.83 -12.97
N ARG A 291 10.23 22.80 -12.19
CA ARG A 291 11.34 21.85 -12.36
C ARG A 291 10.96 20.78 -13.38
N ASN A 292 11.91 20.29 -14.17
CA ASN A 292 11.63 19.36 -15.26
C ASN A 292 11.45 17.91 -14.82
N ALA A 293 11.87 17.58 -13.61
CA ALA A 293 11.78 16.24 -13.05
C ALA A 293 11.85 16.31 -11.52
N GLU A 294 11.47 15.21 -10.87
CA GLU A 294 11.63 14.99 -9.44
C GLU A 294 12.19 13.58 -9.21
N SER A 295 12.98 13.39 -8.17
CA SER A 295 13.49 12.08 -7.80
C SER A 295 13.59 11.95 -6.28
N GLY A 296 13.70 10.72 -5.83
CA GLY A 296 13.93 10.42 -4.43
C GLY A 296 14.34 8.97 -4.24
N PHE A 297 14.62 8.63 -3.00
CA PHE A 297 14.97 7.26 -2.64
C PHE A 297 14.42 6.92 -1.25
N TYR A 298 14.45 5.63 -0.91
CA TYR A 298 13.98 5.14 0.36
C TYR A 298 14.72 3.90 0.83
N LEU A 299 14.72 3.73 2.14
CA LEU A 299 15.11 2.52 2.84
C LEU A 299 13.96 2.08 3.73
N ASN A 300 13.55 0.83 3.62
CA ASN A 300 12.62 0.17 4.52
C ASN A 300 13.29 -1.09 5.07
N ALA A 301 13.32 -1.25 6.39
CA ALA A 301 13.89 -2.42 7.03
C ALA A 301 12.97 -2.90 8.15
N GLN A 302 12.75 -4.20 8.20
CA GLN A 302 12.06 -4.88 9.30
C GLN A 302 12.82 -6.15 9.66
N GLN A 303 13.01 -6.39 10.97
CA GLN A 303 13.67 -7.60 11.46
C GLN A 303 12.94 -8.16 12.67
N GLN A 304 12.59 -9.42 12.62
CA GLN A 304 12.12 -10.15 13.80
C GLN A 304 13.28 -10.40 14.75
N LEU A 305 13.11 -10.01 16.04
CA LEU A 305 14.14 -10.10 17.07
C LEU A 305 13.94 -11.31 17.99
N THR A 306 12.70 -11.71 18.26
CA THR A 306 12.37 -12.82 19.16
C THR A 306 11.42 -13.82 18.48
N GLY A 307 11.22 -14.98 19.11
CA GLY A 307 10.42 -16.05 18.52
C GLY A 307 11.19 -16.84 17.44
N SER A 308 10.50 -17.75 16.78
CA SER A 308 10.97 -18.47 15.59
C SER A 308 10.07 -18.11 14.41
N SER A 309 10.47 -18.46 13.20
CA SER A 309 9.67 -18.23 11.98
C SER A 309 8.25 -18.84 12.04
N ALA A 310 8.10 -19.96 12.77
CA ALA A 310 6.82 -20.65 12.96
C ALA A 310 6.05 -20.17 14.21
N ASN A 311 6.59 -19.22 15.00
CA ASN A 311 5.98 -18.80 16.25
C ASN A 311 5.13 -17.54 16.02
N SER A 312 3.87 -17.58 16.46
CA SER A 312 2.98 -16.44 16.44
C SER A 312 3.35 -15.32 17.42
N ARG A 313 4.21 -15.60 18.44
CA ARG A 313 4.66 -14.61 19.42
C ARG A 313 6.05 -14.13 19.08
N ASN A 314 6.16 -12.90 18.68
CA ASN A 314 7.45 -12.32 18.32
C ASN A 314 7.49 -10.80 18.57
N LEU A 315 8.70 -10.29 18.71
CA LEU A 315 9.02 -8.87 18.68
C LEU A 315 9.79 -8.60 17.39
N SER A 316 9.38 -7.58 16.66
CA SER A 316 10.07 -7.10 15.46
C SER A 316 10.38 -5.62 15.61
N VAL A 317 11.50 -5.20 15.03
CA VAL A 317 11.88 -3.79 14.88
C VAL A 317 11.69 -3.38 13.43
N PHE A 318 11.32 -2.12 13.21
CA PHE A 318 11.29 -1.53 11.88
C PHE A 318 12.01 -0.19 11.84
N PHE A 319 12.48 0.14 10.65
CA PHE A 319 13.07 1.43 10.32
C PHE A 319 12.67 1.81 8.90
N ASN A 320 12.24 3.06 8.71
CA ASN A 320 11.88 3.64 7.43
C ASN A 320 12.59 4.98 7.26
N TRP A 321 13.12 5.22 6.08
CA TRP A 321 13.65 6.49 5.66
C TRP A 321 13.27 6.76 4.22
N VAL A 322 12.76 7.94 3.95
CA VAL A 322 12.41 8.41 2.61
C VAL A 322 13.00 9.78 2.44
N GLU A 323 13.68 10.02 1.33
CA GLU A 323 14.17 11.33 0.92
C GLU A 323 13.66 11.67 -0.47
N ALA A 324 13.00 12.82 -0.60
CA ALA A 324 12.46 13.37 -1.83
C ALA A 324 13.20 14.65 -2.22
N ASP A 325 13.06 15.09 -3.47
CA ASP A 325 13.70 16.30 -3.98
C ASP A 325 13.33 17.54 -3.14
N HIS A 326 14.33 18.18 -2.54
CA HIS A 326 14.16 19.36 -1.68
C HIS A 326 13.51 20.55 -2.38
N ASN A 327 13.58 20.63 -3.71
CA ASN A 327 13.03 21.80 -4.43
C ASN A 327 11.55 21.63 -4.74
N THR A 328 11.03 20.39 -4.76
CA THR A 328 9.65 20.11 -5.20
C THR A 328 8.78 19.52 -4.11
N ALA A 329 9.37 18.85 -3.12
CA ALA A 329 8.65 18.23 -2.03
C ALA A 329 8.49 19.18 -0.83
N THR A 330 7.25 19.35 -0.34
CA THR A 330 6.97 20.12 0.89
C THR A 330 7.54 19.42 2.12
N ILE A 331 7.52 18.08 2.12
CA ILE A 331 8.20 17.24 3.09
C ILE A 331 9.29 16.52 2.32
N SER A 332 10.55 16.93 2.48
CA SER A 332 11.67 16.35 1.74
C SER A 332 12.30 15.15 2.43
N GLU A 333 12.04 14.94 3.71
CA GLU A 333 12.56 13.81 4.46
C GLU A 333 11.50 13.27 5.43
N LEU A 334 11.37 11.94 5.49
CA LEU A 334 10.54 11.25 6.46
C LEU A 334 11.35 10.09 7.06
N LEU A 335 11.48 10.10 8.38
CA LEU A 335 12.15 9.04 9.14
C LEU A 335 11.21 8.50 10.20
N SER A 336 11.04 7.18 10.25
CA SER A 336 10.28 6.52 11.31
C SER A 336 10.93 5.21 11.74
N ALA A 337 10.78 4.88 13.02
CA ALA A 337 11.26 3.62 13.58
C ALA A 337 10.34 3.19 14.74
N GLY A 338 10.28 1.90 14.98
CA GLY A 338 9.46 1.38 16.07
C GLY A 338 9.59 -0.12 16.26
N LEU A 339 8.70 -0.63 17.10
CA LEU A 339 8.65 -2.04 17.50
C LEU A 339 7.23 -2.57 17.28
N PHE A 340 7.13 -3.81 16.80
CA PHE A 340 5.91 -4.59 16.79
C PHE A 340 6.04 -5.77 17.73
N TYR A 341 5.04 -5.98 18.56
CA TYR A 341 4.87 -7.24 19.29
C TYR A 341 3.64 -7.96 18.75
N THR A 342 3.83 -9.16 18.22
CA THR A 342 2.77 -10.03 17.71
C THR A 342 2.48 -11.13 18.72
N GLY A 343 1.19 -11.38 18.95
CA GLY A 343 0.67 -12.41 19.83
C GLY A 343 0.23 -11.89 21.20
N PRO A 344 -0.64 -12.64 21.92
CA PRO A 344 -1.09 -12.35 23.28
C PRO A 344 -0.01 -12.61 24.30
#